data_43ea2e56922c06e46a29717ac294bd15
#
_entry.id   43ea2e56922c06e46a29717ac294bd15
#
_cell.length_a   1.000
_cell.length_b   1.000
_cell.length_c   1.000
_cell.angle_alpha   90.00
_cell.angle_beta   90.00
_cell.angle_gamma   90.00
#
_symmetry.space_group_name_H-M   'P 1'
#
loop_
_entity.id
_entity.type
_entity.pdbx_description
1 polymer ?
#
loop_
_entity_poly.entity_id
_entity_poly.type
_entity_poly.pdbx_seq_one_letter_code
_entity_poly.pdbx_strand_id
1 'polypeptide(L)'
;MVIAYVIARFEEERMGQGSVDWIALIEGGIFEFLHRTVLTDIKPPVFHRMMKEKGYELNKHVFEKLEMDMDGLDKNFQQRFKDYYLKSTNTLERRILRAAHYLATQWEFKIIYHTAPFIYGIDKTKENIENQIEDHYDLIGVQKILLGKKSFGFIDLCGQLRFQKRWAHIPRIPETSVLGHMFIVAATSYLCTMEMGIEACSKRLYNNFYAGLFHDLPEVLTKDIISPVKGSVEGLKDIIKDYEDFQMNEELLPLLPRPWHEDMKYFSESEFNNKIKKNQKVLLGISFHDINEKYNKNEYHPLDGELLHVVDRLAAFIEAKLSIDHGIKSEELEKAAENIFQEYNGLKISGIDFGRIFNYFR
;
A
#
# COMPACT_ATOMS: atom_id res chain seq x y z
N MET A 1 -4.60 4.31 -1.44
CA MET A 1 -3.50 4.28 -2.46
C MET A 1 -3.90 3.59 -3.76
N VAL A 2 -4.63 2.46 -3.77
CA VAL A 2 -5.09 1.82 -5.03
C VAL A 2 -5.89 2.78 -5.92
N ILE A 3 -6.89 3.48 -5.36
CA ILE A 3 -7.68 4.48 -6.11
C ILE A 3 -6.80 5.62 -6.61
N ALA A 4 -5.88 6.11 -5.78
CA ALA A 4 -4.93 7.17 -6.18
C ALA A 4 -4.04 6.72 -7.35
N TYR A 5 -3.56 5.46 -7.34
CA TYR A 5 -2.83 4.87 -8.46
C TYR A 5 -3.65 4.90 -9.75
N VAL A 6 -4.92 4.44 -9.70
CA VAL A 6 -5.80 4.41 -10.89
C VAL A 6 -6.03 5.82 -11.44
N ILE A 7 -6.31 6.80 -10.57
CA ILE A 7 -6.52 8.18 -11.01
C ILE A 7 -5.23 8.73 -11.63
N ALA A 8 -4.09 8.58 -10.95
CA ALA A 8 -2.79 9.06 -11.40
C ALA A 8 -2.39 8.48 -12.76
N ARG A 9 -2.60 7.17 -12.98
CA ARG A 9 -2.33 6.51 -14.27
C ARG A 9 -3.16 7.11 -15.40
N PHE A 10 -4.45 7.38 -15.17
CA PHE A 10 -5.29 8.03 -16.17
C PHE A 10 -4.90 9.49 -16.43
N GLU A 11 -4.48 10.22 -15.41
CA GLU A 11 -3.98 11.59 -15.59
C GLU A 11 -2.66 11.60 -16.39
N GLU A 12 -1.75 10.67 -16.10
CA GLU A 12 -0.49 10.53 -16.83
C GLU A 12 -0.72 10.12 -18.30
N GLU A 13 -1.69 9.23 -18.59
CA GLU A 13 -2.09 8.90 -19.97
C GLU A 13 -2.65 10.13 -20.72
N ARG A 14 -3.42 10.98 -20.02
CA ARG A 14 -4.03 12.18 -20.62
C ARG A 14 -3.03 13.29 -20.87
N MET A 15 -2.14 13.53 -19.92
CA MET A 15 -1.23 14.69 -19.92
C MET A 15 0.17 14.39 -20.47
N GLY A 16 0.52 13.10 -20.57
CA GLY A 16 1.82 12.64 -20.99
C GLY A 16 2.68 12.08 -19.85
N GLN A 17 3.60 11.23 -20.21
CA GLN A 17 4.53 10.59 -19.26
C GLN A 17 5.32 11.64 -18.46
N GLY A 18 5.42 11.43 -17.14
CA GLY A 18 6.12 12.34 -16.22
C GLY A 18 5.30 13.54 -15.76
N SER A 19 4.01 13.64 -16.13
CA SER A 19 3.11 14.69 -15.64
C SER A 19 2.67 14.48 -14.18
N VAL A 20 2.80 13.26 -13.65
CA VAL A 20 2.56 12.92 -12.26
C VAL A 20 3.89 12.72 -11.54
N ASP A 21 4.09 13.43 -10.45
CA ASP A 21 5.19 13.14 -9.52
C ASP A 21 4.80 11.94 -8.62
N TRP A 22 5.20 10.76 -9.07
CA TRP A 22 4.89 9.51 -8.38
C TRP A 22 5.50 9.42 -6.98
N ILE A 23 6.66 10.04 -6.74
CA ILE A 23 7.27 10.07 -5.41
C ILE A 23 6.45 10.96 -4.49
N ALA A 24 6.05 12.15 -4.94
CA ALA A 24 5.18 13.03 -4.17
C ALA A 24 3.80 12.39 -3.89
N LEU A 25 3.26 11.59 -4.83
CA LEU A 25 2.01 10.86 -4.64
C LEU A 25 2.15 9.76 -3.58
N ILE A 26 3.23 8.98 -3.63
CA ILE A 26 3.51 7.90 -2.66
C ILE A 26 3.72 8.49 -1.26
N GLU A 27 4.61 9.47 -1.14
CA GLU A 27 4.90 10.12 0.13
C GLU A 27 3.66 10.82 0.71
N GLY A 28 2.90 11.52 -0.14
CA GLY A 28 1.64 12.13 0.26
C GLY A 28 0.66 11.11 0.83
N GLY A 29 0.56 9.93 0.22
CA GLY A 29 -0.28 8.83 0.75
C GLY A 29 0.20 8.30 2.10
N ILE A 30 1.52 8.16 2.29
CA ILE A 30 2.11 7.80 3.58
C ILE A 30 1.83 8.89 4.63
N PHE A 31 2.01 10.17 4.27
CA PHE A 31 1.77 11.29 5.16
C PHE A 31 0.29 11.40 5.58
N GLU A 32 -0.64 11.22 4.64
CA GLU A 32 -2.09 11.19 4.96
C GLU A 32 -2.46 10.03 5.89
N PHE A 33 -1.81 8.88 5.75
CA PHE A 33 -1.97 7.76 6.69
C PHE A 33 -1.47 8.15 8.09
N LEU A 34 -0.26 8.69 8.20
CA LEU A 34 0.31 9.16 9.49
C LEU A 34 -0.53 10.25 10.13
N HIS A 35 -1.09 11.17 9.34
CA HIS A 35 -2.02 12.19 9.82
C HIS A 35 -3.23 11.56 10.53
N ARG A 36 -3.76 10.46 9.98
CA ARG A 36 -4.90 9.74 10.55
C ARG A 36 -4.55 8.95 11.81
N THR A 37 -3.31 8.55 12.00
CA THR A 37 -2.89 7.89 13.26
C THR A 37 -2.90 8.87 14.44
N VAL A 38 -2.64 10.15 14.20
CA VAL A 38 -2.69 11.22 15.23
C VAL A 38 -4.10 11.75 15.42
N LEU A 39 -4.82 12.05 14.32
CA LEU A 39 -6.20 12.59 14.34
C LEU A 39 -7.21 11.46 14.07
N THR A 40 -7.23 10.47 14.95
CA THR A 40 -8.11 9.31 14.86
C THR A 40 -9.54 9.60 15.35
N ASP A 41 -10.50 8.74 15.02
CA ASP A 41 -11.89 8.69 15.50
C ASP A 41 -12.72 9.98 15.33
N ILE A 42 -12.36 10.85 14.40
CA ILE A 42 -13.13 12.04 14.09
C ILE A 42 -14.07 11.75 12.93
N LYS A 43 -15.38 11.97 13.16
CA LYS A 43 -16.39 11.84 12.09
C LYS A 43 -16.05 12.77 10.91
N PRO A 44 -16.15 12.31 9.64
CA PRO A 44 -15.75 13.09 8.48
C PRO A 44 -16.30 14.53 8.42
N PRO A 45 -17.59 14.81 8.70
CA PRO A 45 -18.10 16.20 8.66
C PRO A 45 -17.44 17.12 9.71
N VAL A 46 -17.14 16.57 10.90
CA VAL A 46 -16.44 17.32 11.96
C VAL A 46 -14.99 17.56 11.55
N PHE A 47 -14.31 16.53 11.05
CA PHE A 47 -12.93 16.63 10.56
C PHE A 47 -12.80 17.70 9.46
N HIS A 48 -13.69 17.69 8.46
CA HIS A 48 -13.68 18.68 7.38
C HIS A 48 -13.85 20.11 7.91
N ARG A 49 -14.78 20.30 8.86
CA ARG A 49 -14.96 21.60 9.50
C ARG A 49 -13.72 22.05 10.26
N MET A 50 -13.14 21.16 11.07
CA MET A 50 -11.90 21.44 11.81
C MET A 50 -10.75 21.81 10.86
N MET A 51 -10.56 21.04 9.78
CA MET A 51 -9.53 21.34 8.78
C MET A 51 -9.77 22.65 8.04
N LYS A 52 -11.03 23.05 7.81
CA LYS A 52 -11.36 24.33 7.21
C LYS A 52 -11.09 25.51 8.14
N GLU A 53 -11.41 25.35 9.43
CA GLU A 53 -11.31 26.44 10.41
C GLU A 53 -9.91 26.52 11.07
N LYS A 54 -9.24 25.37 11.26
CA LYS A 54 -8.00 25.23 12.02
C LYS A 54 -6.97 24.28 11.39
N GLY A 55 -7.01 24.16 10.06
CA GLY A 55 -6.17 23.19 9.36
C GLY A 55 -4.68 23.37 9.55
N TYR A 56 -4.20 24.60 9.60
CA TYR A 56 -2.77 24.87 9.84
C TYR A 56 -2.33 24.44 11.23
N GLU A 57 -3.11 24.80 12.28
CA GLU A 57 -2.80 24.45 13.66
C GLU A 57 -2.89 22.95 13.90
N LEU A 58 -3.86 22.27 13.26
CA LEU A 58 -3.98 20.81 13.34
C LEU A 58 -2.81 20.11 12.63
N ASN A 59 -2.44 20.55 11.43
CA ASN A 59 -1.29 20.02 10.71
C ASN A 59 0.01 20.24 11.48
N LYS A 60 0.18 21.43 12.09
CA LYS A 60 1.32 21.72 12.95
C LYS A 60 1.36 20.77 14.16
N HIS A 61 0.22 20.54 14.82
CA HIS A 61 0.12 19.59 15.92
C HIS A 61 0.50 18.16 15.49
N VAL A 62 0.01 17.70 14.34
CA VAL A 62 0.39 16.38 13.78
C VAL A 62 1.89 16.31 13.52
N PHE A 63 2.45 17.33 12.88
CA PHE A 63 3.88 17.41 12.63
C PHE A 63 4.69 17.32 13.93
N GLU A 64 4.38 18.16 14.94
CA GLU A 64 5.06 18.18 16.23
C GLU A 64 4.97 16.84 16.99
N LYS A 65 3.88 16.08 16.81
CA LYS A 65 3.72 14.74 17.39
C LYS A 65 4.58 13.68 16.74
N LEU A 66 4.78 13.78 15.42
CA LEU A 66 5.48 12.77 14.63
C LEU A 66 6.96 13.13 14.36
N GLU A 67 7.36 14.39 14.60
CA GLU A 67 8.72 14.87 14.30
C GLU A 67 9.79 14.02 14.98
N MET A 68 9.58 13.64 16.24
CA MET A 68 10.53 12.79 16.98
C MET A 68 10.62 11.36 16.41
N ASP A 69 9.50 10.82 15.91
CA ASP A 69 9.46 9.49 15.33
C ASP A 69 10.12 9.46 13.94
N MET A 70 10.24 10.64 13.30
CA MET A 70 10.95 10.80 12.01
C MET A 70 12.45 11.00 12.16
N ASP A 71 12.94 11.24 13.39
CA ASP A 71 14.37 11.41 13.63
C ASP A 71 15.12 10.13 13.28
N GLY A 72 16.22 10.30 12.50
CA GLY A 72 16.98 9.16 11.97
C GLY A 72 16.63 8.74 10.56
N LEU A 73 15.50 9.18 9.98
CA LEU A 73 15.21 8.99 8.56
C LEU A 73 15.95 10.01 7.69
N ASP A 74 15.98 9.77 6.37
CA ASP A 74 16.57 10.69 5.40
C ASP A 74 16.12 12.15 5.60
N LYS A 75 17.08 13.08 5.63
CA LYS A 75 16.78 14.51 5.91
C LYS A 75 15.90 15.16 4.86
N ASN A 76 16.02 14.76 3.59
CA ASN A 76 15.17 15.28 2.54
C ASN A 76 13.72 14.79 2.69
N PHE A 77 13.54 13.53 3.11
CA PHE A 77 12.23 12.99 3.44
C PHE A 77 11.59 13.74 4.62
N GLN A 78 12.35 13.98 5.70
CA GLN A 78 11.88 14.78 6.83
C GLN A 78 11.46 16.20 6.40
N GLN A 79 12.23 16.82 5.48
CA GLN A 79 11.89 18.15 4.97
C GLN A 79 10.62 18.11 4.11
N ARG A 80 10.44 17.09 3.24
CA ARG A 80 9.21 16.92 2.44
C ARG A 80 8.01 16.63 3.35
N PHE A 81 8.16 15.83 4.40
CA PHE A 81 7.15 15.60 5.44
C PHE A 81 6.70 16.90 6.09
N LYS A 82 7.65 17.72 6.57
CA LYS A 82 7.37 19.05 7.14
C LYS A 82 6.64 19.95 6.16
N ASP A 83 7.14 20.03 4.92
CA ASP A 83 6.55 20.86 3.88
C ASP A 83 5.13 20.39 3.50
N TYR A 84 4.87 19.10 3.54
CA TYR A 84 3.54 18.55 3.28
C TYR A 84 2.49 19.08 4.24
N TYR A 85 2.80 19.17 5.54
CA TYR A 85 1.85 19.65 6.54
C TYR A 85 1.80 21.17 6.66
N LEU A 86 2.94 21.85 6.57
CA LEU A 86 3.03 23.26 6.91
C LEU A 86 2.89 24.20 5.69
N LYS A 87 3.08 23.69 4.46
CA LYS A 87 2.90 24.48 3.24
C LYS A 87 1.57 24.13 2.57
N SER A 88 0.72 25.12 2.39
CA SER A 88 -0.51 24.95 1.60
C SER A 88 -0.16 24.97 0.11
N THR A 89 -0.14 23.79 -0.50
CA THR A 89 0.04 23.62 -1.94
C THR A 89 -1.14 22.86 -2.54
N ASN A 90 -1.52 23.14 -3.75
CA ASN A 90 -2.59 22.46 -4.45
C ASN A 90 -2.03 21.74 -5.69
N THR A 91 -1.07 20.84 -5.47
CA THR A 91 -0.46 20.05 -6.55
C THR A 91 -1.45 19.01 -7.09
N LEU A 92 -1.15 18.47 -8.27
CA LEU A 92 -1.94 17.41 -8.89
C LEU A 92 -2.04 16.19 -7.95
N GLU A 93 -0.94 15.79 -7.33
CA GLU A 93 -0.84 14.63 -6.45
C GLU A 93 -1.74 14.79 -5.21
N ARG A 94 -1.75 15.97 -4.60
CA ARG A 94 -2.67 16.28 -3.48
C ARG A 94 -4.13 16.25 -3.90
N ARG A 95 -4.43 16.70 -5.12
CA ARG A 95 -5.80 16.62 -5.67
C ARG A 95 -6.21 15.17 -5.92
N ILE A 96 -5.30 14.37 -6.48
CA ILE A 96 -5.51 12.92 -6.68
C ILE A 96 -5.76 12.21 -5.34
N LEU A 97 -4.96 12.48 -4.31
CA LEU A 97 -5.13 11.88 -2.98
C LEU A 97 -6.48 12.25 -2.36
N ARG A 98 -6.88 13.53 -2.44
CA ARG A 98 -8.20 13.97 -1.94
C ARG A 98 -9.34 13.29 -2.69
N ALA A 99 -9.29 13.26 -4.02
CA ALA A 99 -10.28 12.56 -4.83
C ALA A 99 -10.36 11.07 -4.49
N ALA A 100 -9.21 10.41 -4.33
CA ALA A 100 -9.13 9.01 -3.95
C ALA A 100 -9.74 8.76 -2.56
N HIS A 101 -9.55 9.67 -1.61
CA HIS A 101 -10.15 9.59 -0.29
C HIS A 101 -11.69 9.64 -0.35
N TYR A 102 -12.26 10.59 -1.11
CA TYR A 102 -13.72 10.68 -1.26
C TYR A 102 -14.31 9.49 -2.01
N LEU A 103 -13.64 8.98 -3.04
CA LEU A 103 -14.07 7.78 -3.75
C LEU A 103 -14.00 6.52 -2.88
N ALA A 104 -13.00 6.40 -2.01
CA ALA A 104 -12.94 5.33 -1.02
C ALA A 104 -14.09 5.42 -0.02
N THR A 105 -14.38 6.63 0.47
CA THR A 105 -15.54 6.90 1.35
C THR A 105 -16.86 6.56 0.64
N GLN A 106 -17.01 6.91 -0.64
CA GLN A 106 -18.20 6.55 -1.43
C GLN A 106 -18.35 5.03 -1.58
N TRP A 107 -17.24 4.33 -1.84
CA TRP A 107 -17.25 2.88 -1.97
C TRP A 107 -17.72 2.21 -0.68
N GLU A 108 -17.17 2.59 0.47
CA GLU A 108 -17.60 2.09 1.78
C GLU A 108 -19.04 2.45 2.09
N PHE A 109 -19.43 3.69 1.81
CA PHE A 109 -20.77 4.18 2.08
C PHE A 109 -21.82 3.47 1.24
N LYS A 110 -21.54 3.09 -0.01
CA LYS A 110 -22.45 2.30 -0.84
C LYS A 110 -22.87 1.00 -0.17
N ILE A 111 -21.96 0.33 0.52
CA ILE A 111 -22.27 -0.92 1.25
C ILE A 111 -23.28 -0.62 2.35
N ILE A 112 -23.04 0.41 3.16
CA ILE A 112 -23.94 0.83 4.25
C ILE A 112 -25.29 1.25 3.68
N TYR A 113 -25.30 2.04 2.60
CA TYR A 113 -26.51 2.55 1.97
C TYR A 113 -27.44 1.43 1.49
N HIS A 114 -26.89 0.34 0.98
CA HIS A 114 -27.68 -0.81 0.53
C HIS A 114 -28.06 -1.79 1.63
N THR A 115 -27.25 -1.90 2.70
CA THR A 115 -27.50 -2.85 3.79
C THR A 115 -28.35 -2.28 4.93
N ALA A 116 -28.29 -0.96 5.13
CA ALA A 116 -28.98 -0.27 6.22
C ALA A 116 -29.62 1.06 5.79
N PRO A 117 -30.54 1.06 4.80
CA PRO A 117 -31.09 2.29 4.21
C PRO A 117 -31.95 3.12 5.17
N PHE A 118 -32.31 2.57 6.32
CA PHE A 118 -33.12 3.22 7.36
C PHE A 118 -32.31 4.07 8.37
N ILE A 119 -30.97 4.16 8.22
CA ILE A 119 -30.15 4.98 9.12
C ILE A 119 -30.52 6.45 8.93
N TYR A 120 -30.75 7.15 10.07
CA TYR A 120 -31.09 8.56 10.05
C TYR A 120 -30.02 9.42 9.35
N GLY A 121 -30.44 10.23 8.39
CA GLY A 121 -29.55 11.14 7.64
C GLY A 121 -28.73 10.48 6.55
N ILE A 122 -29.02 9.23 6.17
CA ILE A 122 -28.27 8.48 5.17
C ILE A 122 -28.26 9.16 3.80
N ASP A 123 -29.41 9.70 3.34
CA ASP A 123 -29.51 10.41 2.05
C ASP A 123 -28.70 11.70 2.05
N LYS A 124 -28.72 12.45 3.16
CA LYS A 124 -27.91 13.66 3.30
C LYS A 124 -26.40 13.33 3.31
N THR A 125 -26.02 12.20 3.90
CA THR A 125 -24.63 11.73 3.87
C THR A 125 -24.20 11.37 2.46
N LYS A 126 -25.07 10.69 1.69
CA LYS A 126 -24.86 10.37 0.30
C LYS A 126 -24.64 11.64 -0.54
N GLU A 127 -25.54 12.60 -0.46
CA GLU A 127 -25.46 13.87 -1.16
C GLU A 127 -24.15 14.62 -0.83
N ASN A 128 -23.77 14.68 0.44
CA ASN A 128 -22.51 15.32 0.85
C ASN A 128 -21.28 14.64 0.24
N ILE A 129 -21.25 13.31 0.17
CA ILE A 129 -20.12 12.58 -0.43
C ILE A 129 -20.09 12.84 -1.95
N GLU A 130 -21.24 12.81 -2.62
CA GLU A 130 -21.36 13.05 -4.06
C GLU A 130 -20.90 14.48 -4.40
N ASN A 131 -21.32 15.50 -3.65
CA ASN A 131 -20.88 16.89 -3.82
C ASN A 131 -19.36 17.05 -3.66
N GLN A 132 -18.75 16.35 -2.68
CA GLN A 132 -17.28 16.39 -2.51
C GLN A 132 -16.54 15.74 -3.68
N ILE A 133 -17.10 14.70 -4.29
CA ILE A 133 -16.51 14.05 -5.47
C ILE A 133 -16.64 14.95 -6.70
N GLU A 134 -17.75 15.68 -6.83
CA GLU A 134 -17.97 16.63 -7.94
C GLU A 134 -16.89 17.69 -8.02
N ASP A 135 -16.36 18.17 -6.88
CA ASP A 135 -15.23 19.11 -6.81
C ASP A 135 -13.94 18.58 -7.49
N HIS A 136 -13.88 17.28 -7.79
CA HIS A 136 -12.75 16.60 -8.43
C HIS A 136 -13.09 16.00 -9.80
N TYR A 137 -14.24 16.36 -10.37
CA TYR A 137 -14.73 15.79 -11.62
C TYR A 137 -13.87 16.12 -12.84
N ASP A 138 -13.02 17.14 -12.76
CA ASP A 138 -12.05 17.48 -13.80
C ASP A 138 -10.92 16.44 -13.96
N LEU A 139 -10.71 15.56 -12.96
CA LEU A 139 -9.78 14.45 -13.06
C LEU A 139 -10.40 13.30 -13.88
N ILE A 140 -9.78 12.96 -15.02
CA ILE A 140 -10.31 11.93 -15.91
C ILE A 140 -10.45 10.55 -15.21
N GLY A 141 -9.55 10.24 -14.28
CA GLY A 141 -9.62 9.02 -13.47
C GLY A 141 -10.88 8.97 -12.62
N VAL A 142 -11.30 10.10 -12.03
CA VAL A 142 -12.56 10.21 -11.27
C VAL A 142 -13.75 9.92 -12.16
N GLN A 143 -13.82 10.55 -13.34
CA GLN A 143 -14.89 10.33 -14.32
C GLN A 143 -15.00 8.85 -14.71
N LYS A 144 -13.87 8.20 -15.01
CA LYS A 144 -13.83 6.78 -15.39
C LYS A 144 -14.30 5.85 -14.26
N ILE A 145 -13.94 6.14 -13.03
CA ILE A 145 -14.37 5.37 -11.87
C ILE A 145 -15.88 5.52 -11.63
N LEU A 146 -16.40 6.76 -11.74
CA LEU A 146 -17.83 7.06 -11.55
C LEU A 146 -18.74 6.43 -12.61
N LEU A 147 -18.21 6.07 -13.78
CA LEU A 147 -18.97 5.30 -14.79
C LEU A 147 -19.41 3.91 -14.28
N GLY A 148 -18.83 3.39 -13.20
CA GLY A 148 -19.20 2.09 -12.62
C GLY A 148 -18.88 0.90 -13.55
N LYS A 149 -17.84 1.00 -14.39
CA LYS A 149 -17.43 -0.04 -15.33
C LYS A 149 -16.11 -0.69 -14.88
N LYS A 150 -15.25 -1.08 -15.81
CA LYS A 150 -14.00 -1.82 -15.57
C LYS A 150 -13.14 -1.24 -14.44
N SER A 151 -12.82 0.06 -14.51
CA SER A 151 -11.97 0.71 -13.49
C SER A 151 -12.60 0.68 -12.09
N PHE A 152 -13.92 0.82 -12.00
CA PHE A 152 -14.65 0.63 -10.75
C PHE A 152 -14.61 -0.84 -10.30
N GLY A 153 -14.78 -1.79 -11.23
CA GLY A 153 -14.68 -3.23 -10.94
C GLY A 153 -13.32 -3.61 -10.36
N PHE A 154 -12.23 -3.05 -10.89
CA PHE A 154 -10.90 -3.24 -10.32
C PHE A 154 -10.80 -2.72 -8.87
N ILE A 155 -11.30 -1.49 -8.64
CA ILE A 155 -11.32 -0.90 -7.30
C ILE A 155 -12.19 -1.71 -6.35
N ASP A 156 -13.33 -2.22 -6.82
CA ASP A 156 -14.24 -3.05 -6.03
C ASP A 156 -13.59 -4.37 -5.63
N LEU A 157 -12.90 -5.05 -6.54
CA LEU A 157 -12.11 -6.24 -6.22
C LEU A 157 -11.04 -5.94 -5.17
N CYS A 158 -10.20 -4.93 -5.38
CA CYS A 158 -9.19 -4.54 -4.39
C CYS A 158 -9.83 -4.19 -3.04
N GLY A 159 -10.99 -3.52 -3.06
CA GLY A 159 -11.73 -3.16 -1.86
C GLY A 159 -12.19 -4.37 -1.04
N GLN A 160 -12.46 -5.52 -1.69
CA GLN A 160 -12.86 -6.75 -0.99
C GLN A 160 -11.75 -7.29 -0.07
N LEU A 161 -10.47 -7.03 -0.38
CA LEU A 161 -9.33 -7.38 0.49
C LEU A 161 -9.40 -6.70 1.88
N ARG A 162 -10.18 -5.64 2.02
CA ARG A 162 -10.46 -5.02 3.32
C ARG A 162 -11.25 -5.94 4.26
N PHE A 163 -12.08 -6.82 3.73
CA PHE A 163 -12.90 -7.75 4.49
C PHE A 163 -12.21 -9.09 4.72
N GLN A 164 -11.12 -9.36 4.02
CA GLN A 164 -10.30 -10.53 4.26
C GLN A 164 -9.35 -10.23 5.42
N LYS A 165 -9.45 -11.05 6.48
CA LYS A 165 -8.62 -10.93 7.68
C LYS A 165 -7.39 -11.81 7.52
N ARG A 166 -6.23 -11.25 7.80
CA ARG A 166 -5.00 -12.04 7.95
C ARG A 166 -5.11 -12.91 9.21
N TRP A 167 -4.51 -14.08 9.20
CA TRP A 167 -4.58 -15.04 10.31
C TRP A 167 -6.02 -15.45 10.67
N ALA A 168 -6.91 -15.57 9.68
CA ALA A 168 -8.35 -15.73 9.88
C ALA A 168 -8.74 -16.92 10.78
N HIS A 169 -7.84 -17.91 10.96
CA HIS A 169 -8.04 -19.09 11.81
C HIS A 169 -7.58 -18.89 13.28
N ILE A 170 -6.92 -17.76 13.59
CA ILE A 170 -6.40 -17.46 14.93
C ILE A 170 -7.01 -16.14 15.42
N PRO A 171 -7.60 -16.07 16.62
CA PRO A 171 -8.00 -14.81 17.22
C PRO A 171 -6.81 -13.87 17.37
N ARG A 172 -6.93 -12.63 16.88
CA ARG A 172 -5.89 -11.61 16.96
C ARG A 172 -6.43 -10.27 17.40
N ILE A 173 -5.60 -9.49 18.10
CA ILE A 173 -5.84 -8.11 18.50
C ILE A 173 -4.55 -7.32 18.28
N PRO A 174 -4.57 -6.23 17.50
CA PRO A 174 -5.66 -5.81 16.60
C PRO A 174 -5.82 -6.74 15.40
N GLU A 175 -7.04 -6.83 14.86
CA GLU A 175 -7.25 -7.50 13.58
C GLU A 175 -6.64 -6.65 12.44
N THR A 176 -6.00 -7.31 11.48
CA THR A 176 -5.50 -6.69 10.25
C THR A 176 -6.17 -7.29 9.03
N SER A 177 -6.56 -6.43 8.09
CA SER A 177 -7.04 -6.85 6.77
C SER A 177 -5.88 -7.06 5.81
N VAL A 178 -6.07 -7.90 4.78
CA VAL A 178 -5.10 -8.07 3.70
C VAL A 178 -4.78 -6.71 3.05
N LEU A 179 -5.79 -5.89 2.74
CA LEU A 179 -5.58 -4.56 2.16
C LEU A 179 -4.75 -3.62 3.06
N GLY A 180 -4.97 -3.66 4.37
CA GLY A 180 -4.19 -2.88 5.33
C GLY A 180 -2.74 -3.33 5.40
N HIS A 181 -2.52 -4.65 5.42
CA HIS A 181 -1.20 -5.25 5.36
C HIS A 181 -0.44 -4.84 4.10
N MET A 182 -1.04 -4.96 2.92
CA MET A 182 -0.44 -4.55 1.64
C MET A 182 0.07 -3.10 1.70
N PHE A 183 -0.70 -2.19 2.31
CA PHE A 183 -0.25 -0.81 2.45
C PHE A 183 0.93 -0.66 3.43
N ILE A 184 0.93 -1.37 4.56
CA ILE A 184 2.06 -1.35 5.51
C ILE A 184 3.32 -1.91 4.86
N VAL A 185 3.21 -3.02 4.12
CA VAL A 185 4.33 -3.59 3.36
C VAL A 185 4.85 -2.59 2.32
N ALA A 186 3.96 -1.93 1.58
CA ALA A 186 4.33 -0.92 0.60
C ALA A 186 5.09 0.26 1.22
N ALA A 187 4.53 0.84 2.28
CA ALA A 187 5.12 1.99 2.97
C ALA A 187 6.48 1.62 3.61
N THR A 188 6.57 0.46 4.26
CA THR A 188 7.82 0.00 4.88
C THR A 188 8.88 -0.33 3.82
N SER A 189 8.51 -0.96 2.70
CA SER A 189 9.42 -1.22 1.59
C SER A 189 9.95 0.07 0.97
N TYR A 190 9.11 1.09 0.82
CA TYR A 190 9.51 2.41 0.37
C TYR A 190 10.53 3.04 1.32
N LEU A 191 10.24 3.09 2.62
CA LEU A 191 11.12 3.66 3.64
C LEU A 191 12.46 2.89 3.70
N CYS A 192 12.43 1.57 3.70
CA CYS A 192 13.63 0.76 3.66
C CYS A 192 14.46 1.02 2.39
N THR A 193 13.82 1.16 1.23
CA THR A 193 14.53 1.46 -0.03
C THR A 193 15.23 2.82 0.04
N MET A 194 14.61 3.79 0.68
CA MET A 194 15.18 5.13 0.88
C MET A 194 16.38 5.12 1.85
N GLU A 195 16.34 4.26 2.88
CA GLU A 195 17.39 4.12 3.90
C GLU A 195 18.51 3.13 3.51
N MET A 196 18.50 2.59 2.30
CA MET A 196 19.64 1.80 1.79
C MET A 196 20.90 2.67 1.78
N GLY A 197 22.08 2.05 1.97
CA GLY A 197 23.37 2.75 1.95
C GLY A 197 23.74 3.41 0.61
N ILE A 198 22.82 3.47 -0.33
CA ILE A 198 22.94 4.11 -1.64
C ILE A 198 21.66 4.91 -1.96
N GLU A 199 21.79 5.96 -2.76
CA GLU A 199 20.64 6.69 -3.26
C GLU A 199 19.88 5.86 -4.31
N ALA A 200 18.69 5.41 -3.98
CA ALA A 200 17.85 4.63 -4.90
C ALA A 200 17.24 5.54 -5.99
N CYS A 201 17.26 5.08 -7.24
CA CYS A 201 16.59 5.81 -8.32
C CYS A 201 15.07 5.85 -8.10
N SER A 202 14.41 6.90 -8.62
CA SER A 202 12.96 7.12 -8.40
C SER A 202 12.11 5.94 -8.89
N LYS A 203 12.50 5.25 -9.94
CA LYS A 203 11.79 4.06 -10.43
C LYS A 203 11.91 2.85 -9.50
N ARG A 204 13.03 2.71 -8.77
CA ARG A 204 13.21 1.68 -7.74
C ARG A 204 12.28 1.93 -6.55
N LEU A 205 12.23 3.17 -6.05
CA LEU A 205 11.29 3.60 -5.00
C LEU A 205 9.84 3.33 -5.41
N TYR A 206 9.47 3.74 -6.63
CA TYR A 206 8.17 3.50 -7.22
C TYR A 206 7.82 2.00 -7.28
N ASN A 207 8.73 1.19 -7.84
CA ASN A 207 8.49 -0.24 -8.00
C ASN A 207 8.37 -0.97 -6.67
N ASN A 208 9.22 -0.67 -5.69
CA ASN A 208 9.19 -1.31 -4.37
C ASN A 208 7.90 -0.95 -3.62
N PHE A 209 7.44 0.31 -3.72
CA PHE A 209 6.16 0.70 -3.14
C PHE A 209 4.98 -0.01 -3.80
N TYR A 210 4.87 0.03 -5.13
CA TYR A 210 3.71 -0.56 -5.81
C TYR A 210 3.75 -2.08 -5.83
N ALA A 211 4.92 -2.70 -5.84
CA ALA A 211 5.03 -4.14 -5.61
C ALA A 211 4.51 -4.50 -4.22
N GLY A 212 4.91 -3.77 -3.15
CA GLY A 212 4.35 -3.96 -1.82
C GLY A 212 2.83 -3.71 -1.75
N LEU A 213 2.32 -2.77 -2.55
CA LEU A 213 0.88 -2.47 -2.58
C LEU A 213 0.06 -3.54 -3.34
N PHE A 214 0.65 -4.29 -4.25
CA PHE A 214 -0.06 -5.23 -5.13
C PHE A 214 0.41 -6.68 -5.03
N HIS A 215 1.36 -7.02 -4.14
CA HIS A 215 1.92 -8.38 -4.07
C HIS A 215 0.87 -9.46 -3.74
N ASP A 216 -0.06 -9.17 -2.81
CA ASP A 216 -1.15 -10.07 -2.41
C ASP A 216 -2.45 -9.81 -3.19
N LEU A 217 -2.41 -9.04 -4.29
CA LEU A 217 -3.60 -8.74 -5.07
C LEU A 217 -4.30 -10.01 -5.62
N PRO A 218 -3.59 -11.07 -6.05
CA PRO A 218 -4.22 -12.32 -6.48
C PRO A 218 -5.07 -12.97 -5.38
N GLU A 219 -4.80 -12.74 -4.11
CA GLU A 219 -5.55 -13.33 -2.98
C GLU A 219 -7.01 -12.85 -2.91
N VAL A 220 -7.38 -11.76 -3.59
CA VAL A 220 -8.80 -11.36 -3.68
C VAL A 220 -9.65 -12.44 -4.32
N LEU A 221 -9.07 -13.24 -5.21
CA LEU A 221 -9.74 -14.27 -5.99
C LEU A 221 -9.64 -15.67 -5.37
N THR A 222 -8.63 -15.92 -4.52
CA THR A 222 -8.36 -17.23 -3.91
C THR A 222 -8.54 -17.26 -2.40
N LYS A 223 -8.64 -16.10 -1.75
CA LYS A 223 -8.44 -15.85 -0.32
C LYS A 223 -7.00 -16.10 0.11
N ASP A 224 -6.63 -15.51 1.25
CA ASP A 224 -5.34 -15.78 1.91
C ASP A 224 -5.28 -17.26 2.35
N ILE A 225 -4.56 -18.07 1.58
CA ILE A 225 -4.30 -19.47 1.92
C ILE A 225 -3.05 -19.50 2.78
N ILE A 226 -3.20 -19.85 4.05
CA ILE A 226 -2.12 -19.81 5.03
C ILE A 226 -0.92 -20.68 4.65
N SER A 227 0.28 -20.21 4.95
CA SER A 227 1.54 -20.89 4.62
C SER A 227 1.61 -22.37 5.09
N PRO A 228 1.11 -22.77 6.28
CA PRO A 228 1.06 -24.17 6.66
C PRO A 228 0.24 -25.04 5.70
N VAL A 229 -0.86 -24.53 5.14
CA VAL A 229 -1.66 -25.25 4.14
C VAL A 229 -0.93 -25.30 2.81
N LYS A 230 -0.37 -24.16 2.35
CA LYS A 230 0.45 -24.13 1.12
C LYS A 230 1.62 -25.11 1.16
N GLY A 231 2.17 -25.41 2.32
CA GLY A 231 3.27 -26.36 2.54
C GLY A 231 2.87 -27.78 2.95
N SER A 232 1.58 -28.08 3.12
CA SER A 232 1.11 -29.37 3.67
C SER A 232 1.23 -30.55 2.70
N VAL A 233 1.20 -30.29 1.41
CA VAL A 233 1.28 -31.30 0.33
C VAL A 233 2.25 -30.83 -0.74
N GLU A 234 3.09 -31.76 -1.21
CA GLU A 234 4.02 -31.49 -2.31
C GLU A 234 3.27 -31.08 -3.57
N GLY A 235 3.72 -30.00 -4.25
CA GLY A 235 3.11 -29.45 -5.46
C GLY A 235 1.86 -28.58 -5.23
N LEU A 236 1.32 -28.49 -4.01
CA LEU A 236 0.14 -27.66 -3.74
C LEU A 236 0.40 -26.16 -4.00
N LYS A 237 1.60 -25.69 -3.69
CA LYS A 237 2.00 -24.30 -3.97
C LYS A 237 1.93 -23.97 -5.46
N ASP A 238 2.37 -24.89 -6.32
CA ASP A 238 2.37 -24.69 -7.76
C ASP A 238 0.94 -24.65 -8.31
N ILE A 239 0.07 -25.54 -7.82
CA ILE A 239 -1.36 -25.55 -8.20
C ILE A 239 -2.05 -24.24 -7.79
N ILE A 240 -1.78 -23.74 -6.59
CA ILE A 240 -2.36 -22.47 -6.10
C ILE A 240 -1.86 -21.33 -6.99
N LYS A 241 -0.56 -21.29 -7.27
CA LYS A 241 0.03 -20.25 -8.12
C LYS A 241 -0.52 -20.27 -9.54
N ASP A 242 -0.60 -21.43 -10.16
CA ASP A 242 -1.19 -21.57 -11.51
C ASP A 242 -2.64 -21.06 -11.53
N TYR A 243 -3.40 -21.31 -10.46
CA TYR A 243 -4.76 -20.82 -10.35
C TYR A 243 -4.81 -19.30 -10.12
N GLU A 244 -3.94 -18.75 -9.29
CA GLU A 244 -3.79 -17.30 -9.07
C GLU A 244 -3.42 -16.59 -10.37
N ASP A 245 -2.46 -17.13 -11.13
CA ASP A 245 -2.04 -16.58 -12.42
C ASP A 245 -3.18 -16.65 -13.46
N PHE A 246 -3.94 -17.75 -13.49
CA PHE A 246 -5.13 -17.87 -14.33
C PHE A 246 -6.18 -16.81 -13.99
N GLN A 247 -6.55 -16.68 -12.72
CA GLN A 247 -7.54 -15.72 -12.26
C GLN A 247 -7.10 -14.27 -12.50
N MET A 248 -5.83 -13.95 -12.28
CA MET A 248 -5.27 -12.64 -12.61
C MET A 248 -5.50 -12.29 -14.09
N ASN A 249 -5.26 -13.23 -14.99
CA ASN A 249 -5.42 -13.00 -16.43
C ASN A 249 -6.88 -12.91 -16.87
N GLU A 250 -7.77 -13.74 -16.32
CA GLU A 250 -9.16 -13.83 -16.76
C GLU A 250 -10.10 -12.81 -16.07
N GLU A 251 -9.86 -12.51 -14.79
CA GLU A 251 -10.80 -11.70 -13.99
C GLU A 251 -10.27 -10.29 -13.70
N LEU A 252 -8.99 -10.15 -13.30
CA LEU A 252 -8.48 -8.89 -12.80
C LEU A 252 -7.92 -7.99 -13.91
N LEU A 253 -7.00 -8.50 -14.73
CA LEU A 253 -6.37 -7.70 -15.77
C LEU A 253 -7.37 -7.14 -16.80
N PRO A 254 -8.46 -7.85 -17.21
CA PRO A 254 -9.47 -7.28 -18.09
C PRO A 254 -10.18 -6.03 -17.57
N LEU A 255 -10.13 -5.79 -16.26
CA LEU A 255 -10.67 -4.60 -15.62
C LEU A 255 -9.77 -3.37 -15.76
N LEU A 256 -8.52 -3.55 -16.16
CA LEU A 256 -7.53 -2.50 -16.37
C LEU A 256 -7.30 -2.21 -17.86
N PRO A 257 -6.85 -1.00 -18.20
CA PRO A 257 -6.34 -0.72 -19.55
C PRO A 257 -5.17 -1.64 -19.91
N ARG A 258 -5.15 -2.13 -21.15
CA ARG A 258 -4.08 -3.06 -21.62
C ARG A 258 -2.65 -2.58 -21.36
N PRO A 259 -2.32 -1.27 -21.51
CA PRO A 259 -0.96 -0.79 -21.23
C PRO A 259 -0.50 -0.96 -19.76
N TRP A 260 -1.44 -1.18 -18.82
CA TRP A 260 -1.11 -1.35 -17.40
C TRP A 260 -0.88 -2.83 -17.01
N HIS A 261 -1.25 -3.78 -17.89
CA HIS A 261 -1.16 -5.22 -17.58
C HIS A 261 0.27 -5.65 -17.27
N GLU A 262 1.26 -5.16 -18.04
CA GLU A 262 2.67 -5.50 -17.80
C GLU A 262 3.19 -4.96 -16.47
N ASP A 263 2.75 -3.78 -16.05
CA ASP A 263 3.15 -3.21 -14.76
C ASP A 263 2.49 -4.00 -13.62
N MET A 264 1.20 -4.37 -13.74
CA MET A 264 0.53 -5.18 -12.74
C MET A 264 1.22 -6.54 -12.57
N LYS A 265 1.51 -7.23 -13.67
CA LYS A 265 2.28 -8.48 -13.66
C LYS A 265 3.67 -8.28 -13.04
N TYR A 266 4.34 -7.18 -13.37
CA TYR A 266 5.65 -6.87 -12.81
C TYR A 266 5.62 -6.70 -11.29
N PHE A 267 4.52 -6.20 -10.71
CA PHE A 267 4.37 -6.05 -9.27
C PHE A 267 3.98 -7.36 -8.56
N SER A 268 3.13 -8.19 -9.16
CA SER A 268 2.51 -9.34 -8.50
C SER A 268 3.09 -10.69 -8.88
N GLU A 269 3.77 -10.82 -10.05
CA GLU A 269 4.39 -12.09 -10.44
C GLU A 269 5.83 -12.18 -9.93
N SER A 270 6.22 -13.29 -9.30
CA SER A 270 7.57 -13.47 -8.72
C SER A 270 7.99 -12.27 -7.85
N GLU A 271 7.08 -11.83 -7.02
CA GLU A 271 7.14 -10.59 -6.23
C GLU A 271 8.35 -10.55 -5.29
N PHE A 272 8.74 -11.70 -4.75
CA PHE A 272 9.87 -11.84 -3.83
C PHE A 272 11.23 -12.08 -4.50
N ASN A 273 11.28 -12.02 -5.83
CA ASN A 273 12.55 -12.07 -6.57
C ASN A 273 13.04 -10.66 -6.90
N ASN A 274 14.31 -10.40 -6.63
CA ASN A 274 14.96 -9.21 -7.16
C ASN A 274 14.93 -9.25 -8.68
N LYS A 275 14.48 -8.18 -9.33
CA LYS A 275 14.26 -8.16 -10.78
C LYS A 275 14.50 -6.81 -11.43
N ILE A 276 14.80 -6.85 -12.70
CA ILE A 276 14.98 -5.68 -13.57
C ILE A 276 14.31 -5.91 -14.93
N LYS A 277 14.03 -4.82 -15.65
CA LYS A 277 13.67 -4.88 -17.08
C LYS A 277 14.89 -4.50 -17.92
N LYS A 278 15.29 -5.37 -18.87
CA LYS A 278 16.37 -5.11 -19.83
C LYS A 278 15.96 -5.63 -21.19
N ASN A 279 16.06 -4.78 -22.24
CA ASN A 279 15.65 -5.14 -23.60
C ASN A 279 14.22 -5.73 -23.66
N GLN A 280 13.28 -5.09 -22.97
CA GLN A 280 11.86 -5.51 -22.86
C GLN A 280 11.67 -6.91 -22.21
N LYS A 281 12.69 -7.47 -21.59
CA LYS A 281 12.59 -8.73 -20.84
C LYS A 281 12.76 -8.48 -19.35
N VAL A 282 11.98 -9.19 -18.56
CA VAL A 282 12.17 -9.25 -17.10
C VAL A 282 13.25 -10.28 -16.80
N LEU A 283 14.26 -9.88 -16.06
CA LEU A 283 15.32 -10.74 -15.54
C LEU A 283 15.14 -10.89 -14.05
N LEU A 284 15.07 -12.11 -13.55
CA LEU A 284 14.88 -12.49 -12.16
C LEU A 284 16.20 -12.90 -11.49
N GLY A 285 16.25 -12.87 -10.15
CA GLY A 285 17.38 -13.36 -9.35
C GLY A 285 18.62 -12.47 -9.45
N ILE A 286 18.44 -11.18 -9.69
CA ILE A 286 19.55 -10.21 -9.72
C ILE A 286 20.00 -9.94 -8.29
N SER A 287 21.30 -10.04 -8.03
CA SER A 287 21.84 -9.75 -6.70
C SER A 287 21.65 -8.27 -6.32
N PHE A 288 21.52 -7.97 -5.01
CA PHE A 288 21.51 -6.57 -4.53
C PHE A 288 22.75 -5.81 -4.98
N HIS A 289 23.92 -6.47 -4.99
CA HIS A 289 25.13 -5.85 -5.46
C HIS A 289 25.01 -5.39 -6.93
N ASP A 290 24.51 -6.26 -7.81
CA ASP A 290 24.34 -5.89 -9.22
C ASP A 290 23.26 -4.82 -9.42
N ILE A 291 22.15 -4.88 -8.65
CA ILE A 291 21.15 -3.80 -8.69
C ILE A 291 21.81 -2.49 -8.28
N ASN A 292 22.54 -2.45 -7.19
CA ASN A 292 23.15 -1.24 -6.66
C ASN A 292 24.19 -0.65 -7.62
N GLU A 293 25.07 -1.47 -8.17
CA GLU A 293 26.22 -1.00 -8.95
C GLU A 293 25.90 -0.78 -10.43
N LYS A 294 24.99 -1.62 -11.00
CA LYS A 294 24.78 -1.66 -12.46
C LYS A 294 23.40 -1.19 -12.89
N TYR A 295 22.37 -1.51 -12.10
CA TYR A 295 20.98 -1.40 -12.53
C TYR A 295 20.14 -0.40 -11.72
N ASN A 296 20.73 0.36 -10.80
CA ASN A 296 20.05 1.39 -10.03
C ASN A 296 19.81 2.66 -10.88
N LYS A 297 19.08 2.48 -11.99
CA LYS A 297 18.69 3.52 -12.95
C LYS A 297 17.27 3.29 -13.41
N ASN A 298 16.55 4.37 -13.68
CA ASN A 298 15.15 4.32 -14.09
C ASN A 298 14.89 3.43 -15.32
N GLU A 299 15.81 3.37 -16.26
CA GLU A 299 15.72 2.56 -17.50
C GLU A 299 15.65 1.04 -17.26
N TYR A 300 16.20 0.57 -16.12
CA TYR A 300 16.18 -0.86 -15.76
C TYR A 300 15.00 -1.25 -14.89
N HIS A 301 14.18 -0.31 -14.45
CA HIS A 301 13.02 -0.59 -13.59
C HIS A 301 13.34 -1.51 -12.40
N PRO A 302 14.39 -1.28 -11.61
CA PRO A 302 14.77 -2.22 -10.57
C PRO A 302 13.66 -2.40 -9.53
N LEU A 303 13.56 -3.63 -9.01
CA LEU A 303 12.64 -4.03 -7.95
C LEU A 303 13.35 -5.01 -7.01
N ASP A 304 13.31 -4.72 -5.71
CA ASP A 304 13.98 -5.48 -4.66
C ASP A 304 13.01 -6.50 -4.03
N GLY A 305 12.74 -7.61 -4.71
CA GLY A 305 11.79 -8.62 -4.24
C GLY A 305 12.21 -9.29 -2.92
N GLU A 306 13.51 -9.53 -2.71
CA GLU A 306 14.01 -10.06 -1.44
C GLU A 306 13.77 -9.08 -0.27
N LEU A 307 13.91 -7.76 -0.50
CA LEU A 307 13.55 -6.75 0.49
C LEU A 307 12.05 -6.81 0.81
N LEU A 308 11.23 -6.90 -0.24
CA LEU A 308 9.79 -7.00 -0.09
C LEU A 308 9.40 -8.22 0.74
N HIS A 309 10.02 -9.37 0.50
CA HIS A 309 9.80 -10.59 1.29
C HIS A 309 10.12 -10.39 2.78
N VAL A 310 11.28 -9.80 3.08
CA VAL A 310 11.66 -9.54 4.47
C VAL A 310 10.69 -8.57 5.15
N VAL A 311 10.23 -7.55 4.43
CA VAL A 311 9.25 -6.58 4.95
C VAL A 311 7.86 -7.23 5.17
N ASP A 312 7.41 -8.11 4.27
CA ASP A 312 6.19 -8.89 4.48
C ASP A 312 6.30 -9.76 5.75
N ARG A 313 7.43 -10.46 5.92
CA ARG A 313 7.68 -11.27 7.13
C ARG A 313 7.79 -10.41 8.39
N LEU A 314 8.37 -9.21 8.31
CA LEU A 314 8.39 -8.26 9.42
C LEU A 314 6.98 -7.82 9.81
N ALA A 315 6.12 -7.51 8.84
CA ALA A 315 4.74 -7.16 9.11
C ALA A 315 4.00 -8.32 9.81
N ALA A 316 4.15 -9.56 9.32
CA ALA A 316 3.57 -10.74 9.96
C ALA A 316 4.11 -10.98 11.38
N PHE A 317 5.41 -10.73 11.62
CA PHE A 317 6.02 -10.80 12.95
C PHE A 317 5.42 -9.78 13.92
N ILE A 318 5.32 -8.51 13.48
CA ILE A 318 4.73 -7.43 14.28
C ILE A 318 3.26 -7.75 14.60
N GLU A 319 2.51 -8.24 13.62
CA GLU A 319 1.13 -8.66 13.79
C GLU A 319 0.97 -9.74 14.88
N ALA A 320 1.82 -10.76 14.87
CA ALA A 320 1.83 -11.82 15.88
C ALA A 320 2.23 -11.29 17.26
N LYS A 321 3.32 -10.50 17.33
CA LYS A 321 3.83 -9.91 18.58
C LYS A 321 2.81 -9.00 19.24
N LEU A 322 2.20 -8.08 18.52
CA LEU A 322 1.17 -7.20 19.06
C LEU A 322 0.00 -7.99 19.67
N SER A 323 -0.41 -9.09 19.04
CA SER A 323 -1.47 -9.95 19.59
C SER A 323 -1.06 -10.64 20.88
N ILE A 324 0.17 -11.14 20.94
CA ILE A 324 0.74 -11.76 22.15
C ILE A 324 0.83 -10.73 23.28
N ASP A 325 1.32 -9.53 23.00
CA ASP A 325 1.47 -8.44 23.96
C ASP A 325 0.11 -7.95 24.50
N HIS A 326 -0.96 -8.05 23.69
CA HIS A 326 -2.35 -7.81 24.11
C HIS A 326 -2.96 -9.00 24.87
N GLY A 327 -2.20 -10.03 25.16
CA GLY A 327 -2.60 -11.16 25.99
C GLY A 327 -3.29 -12.31 25.24
N ILE A 328 -3.24 -12.34 23.90
CA ILE A 328 -3.71 -13.49 23.13
C ILE A 328 -2.72 -14.63 23.29
N LYS A 329 -3.15 -15.69 23.96
CA LYS A 329 -2.36 -16.91 24.14
C LYS A 329 -2.69 -17.88 23.01
N SER A 330 -1.76 -18.02 22.07
CA SER A 330 -1.86 -18.95 20.95
C SER A 330 -0.47 -19.54 20.68
N GLU A 331 -0.35 -20.84 20.83
CA GLU A 331 0.89 -21.56 20.52
C GLU A 331 1.32 -21.37 19.06
N GLU A 332 0.36 -21.23 18.14
CA GLU A 332 0.63 -20.98 16.72
C GLU A 332 1.23 -19.60 16.50
N LEU A 333 0.70 -18.56 17.16
CA LEU A 333 1.27 -17.20 17.06
C LEU A 333 2.67 -17.13 17.66
N GLU A 334 2.88 -17.74 18.83
CA GLU A 334 4.17 -17.78 19.50
C GLU A 334 5.22 -18.50 18.63
N LYS A 335 4.87 -19.66 18.08
CA LYS A 335 5.74 -20.43 17.17
C LYS A 335 6.02 -19.65 15.88
N ALA A 336 5.00 -19.01 15.28
CA ALA A 336 5.17 -18.22 14.08
C ALA A 336 6.11 -17.03 14.31
N ALA A 337 5.91 -16.29 15.41
CA ALA A 337 6.76 -15.17 15.78
C ALA A 337 8.22 -15.62 16.02
N GLU A 338 8.41 -16.70 16.78
CA GLU A 338 9.77 -17.20 17.04
C GLU A 338 10.45 -17.72 15.77
N ASN A 339 9.76 -18.47 14.91
CA ASN A 339 10.32 -18.96 13.66
C ASN A 339 10.76 -17.80 12.74
N ILE A 340 9.90 -16.78 12.57
CA ILE A 340 10.24 -15.60 11.77
C ILE A 340 11.45 -14.88 12.39
N PHE A 341 11.45 -14.69 13.70
CA PHE A 341 12.56 -14.05 14.38
C PHE A 341 13.89 -14.78 14.15
N GLN A 342 13.91 -16.11 14.30
CA GLN A 342 15.11 -16.92 14.09
C GLN A 342 15.61 -16.87 12.64
N GLU A 343 14.70 -16.82 11.67
CA GLU A 343 15.05 -16.75 10.25
C GLU A 343 15.72 -15.42 9.88
N TYR A 344 15.27 -14.30 10.47
CA TYR A 344 15.73 -12.96 10.08
C TYR A 344 16.66 -12.28 11.11
N ASN A 345 16.90 -12.92 12.25
CA ASN A 345 17.82 -12.39 13.27
C ASN A 345 19.25 -12.30 12.71
N GLY A 346 19.78 -11.08 12.68
CA GLY A 346 21.11 -10.81 12.13
C GLY A 346 21.15 -10.60 10.60
N LEU A 347 20.03 -10.65 9.91
CA LEU A 347 19.96 -10.38 8.47
C LEU A 347 20.26 -8.90 8.18
N LYS A 348 21.13 -8.66 7.18
CA LYS A 348 21.41 -7.33 6.64
C LYS A 348 21.19 -7.32 5.14
N ILE A 349 20.46 -6.31 4.66
CA ILE A 349 20.22 -6.11 3.23
C ILE A 349 20.58 -4.67 2.86
N SER A 350 21.50 -4.50 1.94
CA SER A 350 21.89 -3.19 1.37
C SER A 350 22.09 -2.08 2.42
N GLY A 351 22.75 -2.41 3.54
CA GLY A 351 23.02 -1.48 4.64
C GLY A 351 21.97 -1.45 5.75
N ILE A 352 20.80 -2.01 5.53
CA ILE A 352 19.73 -2.08 6.54
C ILE A 352 19.95 -3.30 7.43
N ASP A 353 19.96 -3.10 8.74
CA ASP A 353 20.07 -4.15 9.75
C ASP A 353 18.68 -4.62 10.19
N PHE A 354 18.12 -5.60 9.48
CA PHE A 354 16.82 -6.18 9.82
C PHE A 354 16.85 -6.92 11.15
N GLY A 355 17.97 -7.54 11.52
CA GLY A 355 18.10 -8.16 12.83
C GLY A 355 17.84 -7.16 13.96
N ARG A 356 18.34 -5.92 13.84
CA ARG A 356 18.06 -4.85 14.81
C ARG A 356 16.57 -4.44 14.80
N ILE A 357 15.96 -4.37 13.62
CA ILE A 357 14.52 -4.02 13.49
C ILE A 357 13.67 -5.09 14.16
N PHE A 358 13.87 -6.38 13.86
CA PHE A 358 13.15 -7.48 14.51
C PHE A 358 13.34 -7.49 16.02
N ASN A 359 14.56 -7.22 16.52
CA ASN A 359 14.84 -7.14 17.95
C ASN A 359 14.12 -5.99 18.65
N TYR A 360 13.82 -4.89 17.95
CA TYR A 360 13.08 -3.76 18.53
C TYR A 360 11.64 -4.14 18.88
N PHE A 361 11.01 -5.04 18.12
CA PHE A 361 9.64 -5.52 18.34
C PHE A 361 9.57 -6.84 19.13
N ARG A 362 10.70 -7.43 19.52
CA ARG A 362 10.74 -8.66 20.31
C ARG A 362 10.33 -8.45 21.76
#